data_e6b96e008f6b335d3f1986f4a08db2ad
#
_entry.id   e6b96e008f6b335d3f1986f4a08db2ad
#
_cell.length_a   1.000
_cell.length_b   1.000
_cell.length_c   1.000
_cell.angle_alpha   90.00
_cell.angle_beta   90.00
_cell.angle_gamma   90.00
#
_symmetry.space_group_name_H-M   'P 1'
#
loop_
_entity.id
_entity.type
_entity.pdbx_description
1 polymer ?
#
loop_
_entity_poly.entity_id
_entity_poly.type
_entity_poly.pdbx_seq_one_letter_code
_entity_poly.pdbx_strand_id
1 'polypeptide(L)'
;MTAKTSAGEELSPIIFYYFNITGTESYCRQLENRFRQSGHERPIVFREWNCYKDLPGEDADLIAYDGVVLSALADKGFLRPVPKSVVADDAFPWVIDKSRFRMKTYGVPIMLCSSALICRKKDDRQIVNVMELQENVAIPLRSMLMYYYIQALCTNLNVHKSLKVLNHLVDLIGGKECLADSSLADYDGSNRFNREECSYFLGFTESIRDFKKDDYMVTFANFSEKKTHRRPLFFVDFVSLGKNVPDEKLQDCLDLMEIMISGQYVYDVCTLDGRLQYLLPANRSVFPKLAESDPIYFYLFGLLESGENGVLRYGMRFYEDFDRHKDLLFRFLSDKVGWNPWQN
;
A
#
# COMPACT_ATOMS: atom_id res chain seq x y z
N MET A 1 3.21 -29.48 -9.93
CA MET A 1 2.24 -30.47 -10.44
C MET A 1 1.42 -29.80 -11.50
N THR A 2 1.31 -30.37 -12.69
CA THR A 2 0.48 -29.84 -13.79
C THR A 2 -0.93 -30.39 -13.62
N ALA A 3 -1.92 -29.51 -13.49
CA ALA A 3 -3.33 -29.88 -13.47
C ALA A 3 -3.76 -30.27 -14.90
N LYS A 4 -4.62 -31.28 -15.01
CA LYS A 4 -5.14 -31.76 -16.29
C LYS A 4 -6.66 -31.61 -16.34
N THR A 5 -7.17 -31.25 -17.50
CA THR A 5 -8.62 -31.31 -17.76
C THR A 5 -9.13 -32.76 -17.68
N SER A 6 -10.44 -32.96 -17.57
CA SER A 6 -11.09 -34.27 -17.70
C SER A 6 -10.76 -34.96 -19.04
N ALA A 7 -10.31 -34.23 -20.03
CA ALA A 7 -9.82 -34.72 -21.34
C ALA A 7 -8.31 -34.99 -21.37
N GLY A 8 -7.57 -34.78 -20.26
CA GLY A 8 -6.12 -35.02 -20.18
C GLY A 8 -5.25 -33.89 -20.71
N GLU A 9 -5.83 -32.74 -21.12
CA GLU A 9 -5.09 -31.55 -21.53
C GLU A 9 -4.60 -30.77 -20.31
N GLU A 10 -3.38 -30.26 -20.41
CA GLU A 10 -2.76 -29.44 -19.35
C GLU A 10 -3.39 -28.05 -19.33
N LEU A 11 -3.91 -27.64 -18.14
CA LEU A 11 -4.47 -26.31 -17.98
C LEU A 11 -3.39 -25.25 -18.00
N SER A 12 -3.51 -24.24 -18.88
CA SER A 12 -2.62 -23.09 -18.93
C SER A 12 -2.73 -22.30 -17.61
N PRO A 13 -1.61 -21.89 -16.96
CA PRO A 13 -1.64 -21.23 -15.67
C PRO A 13 -2.25 -19.82 -15.75
N ILE A 14 -2.80 -19.33 -14.63
CA ILE A 14 -3.09 -17.92 -14.44
C ILE A 14 -1.78 -17.20 -14.14
N ILE A 15 -1.47 -16.15 -14.90
CA ILE A 15 -0.30 -15.31 -14.67
C ILE A 15 -0.72 -14.12 -13.82
N PHE A 16 -0.26 -14.08 -12.57
CA PHE A 16 -0.60 -13.04 -11.62
C PHE A 16 0.60 -12.15 -11.31
N TYR A 17 0.58 -10.93 -11.85
CA TYR A 17 1.55 -9.90 -11.52
C TYR A 17 1.14 -9.23 -10.20
N TYR A 18 1.99 -9.33 -9.19
CA TYR A 18 1.72 -8.75 -7.89
C TYR A 18 2.78 -7.72 -7.48
N PHE A 19 2.32 -6.67 -6.83
CA PHE A 19 3.17 -5.69 -6.19
C PHE A 19 3.57 -6.19 -4.80
N ASN A 20 4.87 -6.10 -4.48
CA ASN A 20 5.40 -6.64 -3.24
C ASN A 20 4.88 -5.86 -2.02
N ILE A 21 4.12 -6.54 -1.18
CA ILE A 21 3.61 -6.04 0.10
C ILE A 21 4.19 -6.86 1.26
N THR A 22 4.10 -6.35 2.47
CA THR A 22 4.54 -7.08 3.67
C THR A 22 3.86 -8.44 3.75
N GLY A 23 4.67 -9.50 3.89
CA GLY A 23 4.17 -10.88 3.98
C GLY A 23 3.73 -11.50 2.65
N THR A 24 4.16 -10.96 1.52
CA THR A 24 3.77 -11.38 0.16
C THR A 24 3.86 -12.89 -0.08
N GLU A 25 4.92 -13.55 0.34
CA GLU A 25 5.08 -15.00 0.12
C GLU A 25 3.94 -15.81 0.78
N SER A 26 3.61 -15.47 2.02
CA SER A 26 2.49 -16.08 2.73
C SER A 26 1.14 -15.72 2.11
N TYR A 27 0.98 -14.49 1.64
CA TYR A 27 -0.19 -14.03 0.92
C TYR A 27 -0.43 -14.87 -0.34
N CYS A 28 0.57 -15.03 -1.19
CA CYS A 28 0.46 -15.82 -2.43
C CYS A 28 0.14 -17.29 -2.13
N ARG A 29 0.81 -17.89 -1.14
CA ARG A 29 0.57 -19.28 -0.71
C ARG A 29 -0.84 -19.50 -0.17
N GLN A 30 -1.34 -18.59 0.65
CA GLN A 30 -2.71 -18.67 1.17
C GLN A 30 -3.75 -18.52 0.06
N LEU A 31 -3.52 -17.63 -0.90
CA LEU A 31 -4.39 -17.43 -2.06
C LEU A 31 -4.47 -18.71 -2.90
N GLU A 32 -3.34 -19.32 -3.24
CA GLU A 32 -3.29 -20.57 -3.99
C GLU A 32 -4.00 -21.71 -3.26
N ASN A 33 -3.77 -21.85 -1.95
CA ASN A 33 -4.42 -22.88 -1.14
C ASN A 33 -5.94 -22.72 -1.11
N ARG A 34 -6.45 -21.49 -0.93
CA ARG A 34 -7.89 -21.24 -0.93
C ARG A 34 -8.52 -21.47 -2.29
N PHE A 35 -7.84 -21.06 -3.35
CA PHE A 35 -8.29 -21.30 -4.70
C PHE A 35 -8.47 -22.80 -4.99
N ARG A 36 -7.51 -23.62 -4.58
CA ARG A 36 -7.61 -25.09 -4.67
C ARG A 36 -8.71 -25.67 -3.78
N GLN A 37 -8.88 -25.17 -2.56
CA GLN A 37 -9.94 -25.60 -1.64
C GLN A 37 -11.33 -25.26 -2.17
N SER A 38 -11.46 -24.22 -3.00
CA SER A 38 -12.72 -23.87 -3.69
C SER A 38 -12.99 -24.72 -4.94
N GLY A 39 -12.17 -25.74 -5.20
CA GLY A 39 -12.39 -26.72 -6.28
C GLY A 39 -11.70 -26.37 -7.59
N HIS A 40 -10.87 -25.32 -7.62
CA HIS A 40 -10.13 -24.94 -8.83
C HIS A 40 -8.82 -25.71 -8.96
N GLU A 41 -8.53 -26.19 -10.14
CA GLU A 41 -7.32 -26.97 -10.43
C GLU A 41 -6.27 -26.17 -11.22
N ARG A 42 -6.65 -25.02 -11.81
CA ARG A 42 -5.74 -24.20 -12.62
C ARG A 42 -4.58 -23.68 -11.78
N PRO A 43 -3.32 -23.90 -12.19
CA PRO A 43 -2.17 -23.38 -11.46
C PRO A 43 -2.08 -21.85 -11.57
N ILE A 44 -1.48 -21.23 -10.54
CA ILE A 44 -1.21 -19.79 -10.51
C ILE A 44 0.31 -19.62 -10.57
N VAL A 45 0.78 -18.74 -11.46
CA VAL A 45 2.17 -18.31 -11.54
C VAL A 45 2.26 -16.87 -11.07
N PHE A 46 2.84 -16.68 -9.92
CA PHE A 46 3.06 -15.36 -9.33
C PHE A 46 4.32 -14.72 -9.91
N ARG A 47 4.21 -13.46 -10.34
CA ARG A 47 5.32 -12.64 -10.84
C ARG A 47 5.38 -11.33 -10.09
N GLU A 48 6.46 -11.14 -9.35
CA GLU A 48 6.71 -9.87 -8.69
C GLU A 48 7.03 -8.78 -9.71
N TRP A 49 6.49 -7.58 -9.51
CA TRP A 49 6.79 -6.40 -10.30
C TRP A 49 6.69 -5.13 -9.47
N ASN A 50 7.30 -4.05 -9.94
CA ASN A 50 7.23 -2.76 -9.28
C ASN A 50 6.35 -1.80 -10.08
N CYS A 51 5.11 -1.60 -9.63
CA CYS A 51 4.11 -0.81 -10.33
C CYS A 51 4.47 0.68 -10.50
N TYR A 52 5.44 1.19 -9.77
CA TYR A 52 5.90 2.58 -9.93
C TYR A 52 6.99 2.72 -11.00
N LYS A 53 7.72 1.65 -11.30
CA LYS A 53 8.84 1.66 -12.25
C LYS A 53 8.44 1.15 -13.62
N ASP A 54 7.73 0.03 -13.63
CA ASP A 54 7.52 -0.78 -14.82
C ASP A 54 6.04 -0.92 -15.15
N LEU A 55 5.76 -1.24 -16.41
CA LEU A 55 4.45 -1.69 -16.84
C LEU A 55 4.38 -3.22 -16.67
N PRO A 56 3.20 -3.79 -16.36
CA PRO A 56 3.06 -5.24 -16.28
C PRO A 56 3.24 -5.89 -17.64
N GLY A 57 3.59 -7.19 -17.68
CA GLY A 57 3.66 -7.94 -18.92
C GLY A 57 2.30 -8.04 -19.63
N GLU A 58 2.32 -8.11 -20.94
CA GLU A 58 1.09 -8.26 -21.75
C GLU A 58 0.41 -9.62 -21.56
N ASP A 59 1.10 -10.58 -20.96
CA ASP A 59 0.60 -11.91 -20.60
C ASP A 59 -0.06 -11.96 -19.22
N ALA A 60 -0.19 -10.81 -18.53
CA ALA A 60 -0.83 -10.73 -17.24
C ALA A 60 -2.32 -11.07 -17.32
N ASP A 61 -2.76 -12.08 -16.56
CA ASP A 61 -4.17 -12.41 -16.40
C ASP A 61 -4.77 -11.62 -15.21
N LEU A 62 -4.01 -11.51 -14.10
CA LEU A 62 -4.34 -10.67 -12.95
C LEU A 62 -3.18 -9.73 -12.64
N ILE A 63 -3.52 -8.53 -12.16
CA ILE A 63 -2.55 -7.50 -11.81
C ILE A 63 -2.95 -6.88 -10.48
N ALA A 64 -2.09 -7.02 -9.45
CA ALA A 64 -2.20 -6.26 -8.21
C ALA A 64 -1.23 -5.08 -8.24
N TYR A 65 -1.72 -3.89 -7.86
CA TYR A 65 -0.95 -2.64 -7.96
C TYR A 65 -1.51 -1.58 -7.02
N ASP A 66 -0.70 -0.57 -6.75
CA ASP A 66 -1.14 0.62 -6.04
C ASP A 66 -2.04 1.51 -6.91
N GLY A 67 -3.13 1.99 -6.35
CA GLY A 67 -4.13 2.82 -7.02
C GLY A 67 -3.61 4.14 -7.60
N VAL A 68 -2.43 4.58 -7.17
CA VAL A 68 -1.73 5.75 -7.75
C VAL A 68 -1.58 5.60 -9.26
N VAL A 69 -1.28 4.38 -9.73
CA VAL A 69 -1.03 4.09 -11.16
C VAL A 69 -2.26 3.63 -11.95
N LEU A 70 -3.42 3.42 -11.29
CA LEU A 70 -4.63 2.90 -11.94
C LEU A 70 -4.98 3.65 -13.23
N SER A 71 -4.98 4.99 -13.18
CA SER A 71 -5.36 5.80 -14.35
C SER A 71 -4.40 5.63 -15.52
N ALA A 72 -3.10 5.49 -15.24
CA ALA A 72 -2.08 5.29 -16.26
C ALA A 72 -2.18 3.89 -16.89
N LEU A 73 -2.36 2.85 -16.06
CA LEU A 73 -2.52 1.47 -16.55
C LEU A 73 -3.79 1.32 -17.40
N ALA A 74 -4.91 1.90 -16.94
CA ALA A 74 -6.18 1.85 -17.68
C ALA A 74 -6.12 2.63 -19.01
N ASP A 75 -5.48 3.81 -19.01
CA ASP A 75 -5.33 4.63 -20.23
C ASP A 75 -4.40 3.98 -21.25
N LYS A 76 -3.31 3.37 -20.80
CA LYS A 76 -2.38 2.60 -21.65
C LYS A 76 -2.95 1.25 -22.10
N GLY A 77 -4.13 0.87 -21.60
CA GLY A 77 -4.85 -0.33 -22.01
C GLY A 77 -4.29 -1.62 -21.45
N PHE A 78 -3.65 -1.62 -20.29
CA PHE A 78 -3.20 -2.85 -19.60
C PHE A 78 -4.31 -3.53 -18.82
N LEU A 79 -5.39 -2.81 -18.49
CA LEU A 79 -6.47 -3.30 -17.65
C LEU A 79 -7.75 -3.54 -18.46
N ARG A 80 -8.47 -4.61 -18.11
CA ARG A 80 -9.84 -4.89 -18.53
C ARG A 80 -10.82 -4.41 -17.45
N PRO A 81 -11.97 -3.81 -17.80
CA PRO A 81 -13.00 -3.47 -16.81
C PRO A 81 -13.48 -4.70 -16.05
N VAL A 82 -13.65 -4.56 -14.75
CA VAL A 82 -14.15 -5.62 -13.86
C VAL A 82 -15.68 -5.58 -13.82
N PRO A 83 -16.37 -6.73 -13.87
CA PRO A 83 -17.81 -6.81 -13.67
C PRO A 83 -18.24 -6.26 -12.30
N LYS A 84 -19.43 -5.64 -12.25
CA LYS A 84 -19.96 -5.08 -10.99
C LYS A 84 -20.18 -6.14 -9.90
N SER A 85 -20.38 -7.39 -10.29
CA SER A 85 -20.60 -8.52 -9.36
C SER A 85 -19.40 -8.80 -8.45
N VAL A 86 -18.19 -8.44 -8.88
CA VAL A 86 -16.95 -8.67 -8.12
C VAL A 86 -16.54 -7.44 -7.27
N VAL A 87 -17.26 -6.33 -7.39
CA VAL A 87 -16.98 -5.14 -6.58
C VAL A 87 -17.45 -5.38 -5.14
N ALA A 88 -16.54 -5.29 -4.19
CA ALA A 88 -16.82 -5.47 -2.77
C ALA A 88 -17.76 -4.37 -2.26
N ASP A 89 -19.04 -4.68 -2.07
CA ASP A 89 -20.02 -3.79 -1.42
C ASP A 89 -19.62 -3.43 0.02
N ASP A 90 -18.72 -4.22 0.61
CA ASP A 90 -18.20 -4.07 1.97
C ASP A 90 -16.99 -3.12 2.08
N ALA A 91 -16.42 -2.66 0.96
CA ALA A 91 -15.31 -1.71 1.00
C ALA A 91 -15.79 -0.30 1.39
N PHE A 92 -14.86 0.53 1.91
CA PHE A 92 -15.16 1.93 2.22
C PHE A 92 -15.64 2.68 0.97
N PRO A 93 -16.78 3.43 1.03
CA PRO A 93 -17.34 4.11 -0.15
C PRO A 93 -16.36 5.05 -0.85
N TRP A 94 -15.51 5.77 -0.09
CA TRP A 94 -14.51 6.68 -0.63
C TRP A 94 -13.38 5.96 -1.40
N VAL A 95 -13.22 4.64 -1.19
CA VAL A 95 -12.28 3.79 -1.95
C VAL A 95 -12.92 3.27 -3.23
N ILE A 96 -14.18 2.80 -3.16
CA ILE A 96 -14.90 2.25 -4.31
C ILE A 96 -14.99 3.26 -5.45
N ASP A 97 -15.28 4.53 -5.14
CA ASP A 97 -15.35 5.59 -6.15
C ASP A 97 -14.04 5.80 -6.91
N LYS A 98 -12.91 5.43 -6.29
CA LYS A 98 -11.58 5.58 -6.88
C LYS A 98 -11.11 4.37 -7.69
N SER A 99 -11.84 3.26 -7.67
CA SER A 99 -11.59 2.11 -8.54
C SER A 99 -11.97 2.34 -10.01
N ARG A 100 -12.53 3.52 -10.31
CA ARG A 100 -13.10 3.87 -11.62
C ARG A 100 -12.17 4.75 -12.45
N PHE A 101 -12.17 4.48 -13.74
CA PHE A 101 -11.57 5.33 -14.77
C PHE A 101 -12.52 5.43 -15.97
N ARG A 102 -12.82 6.65 -16.47
CA ARG A 102 -13.76 6.90 -17.58
C ARG A 102 -15.08 6.11 -17.43
N MET A 103 -15.71 6.21 -16.26
CA MET A 103 -17.00 5.58 -15.91
C MET A 103 -17.01 4.04 -15.82
N LYS A 104 -15.88 3.36 -16.01
CA LYS A 104 -15.74 1.91 -15.87
C LYS A 104 -14.94 1.60 -14.60
N THR A 105 -15.33 0.51 -13.91
CA THR A 105 -14.56 -0.02 -12.78
C THR A 105 -13.43 -0.90 -13.31
N TYR A 106 -12.20 -0.65 -12.86
CA TYR A 106 -11.04 -1.42 -13.28
C TYR A 106 -10.41 -2.20 -12.14
N GLY A 107 -10.43 -1.69 -10.92
CA GLY A 107 -9.80 -2.33 -9.78
C GLY A 107 -10.79 -2.71 -8.69
N VAL A 108 -10.50 -3.80 -7.99
CA VAL A 108 -11.17 -4.21 -6.76
C VAL A 108 -10.22 -3.92 -5.60
N PRO A 109 -10.62 -3.11 -4.61
CA PRO A 109 -9.74 -2.75 -3.51
C PRO A 109 -9.56 -3.94 -2.56
N ILE A 110 -8.32 -4.18 -2.13
CA ILE A 110 -7.96 -5.26 -1.21
C ILE A 110 -7.39 -4.74 0.10
N MET A 111 -6.43 -3.83 0.07
CA MET A 111 -5.78 -3.26 1.24
C MET A 111 -5.66 -1.75 1.13
N LEU A 112 -5.54 -1.11 2.28
CA LEU A 112 -5.26 0.31 2.43
C LEU A 112 -3.90 0.48 3.11
N CYS A 113 -3.19 1.53 2.76
CA CYS A 113 -1.97 1.90 3.43
C CYS A 113 -1.87 3.42 3.50
N SER A 114 -1.40 3.95 4.60
CA SER A 114 -1.07 5.38 4.73
C SER A 114 0.00 5.55 5.78
N SER A 115 0.79 6.61 5.63
CA SER A 115 1.72 6.98 6.67
C SER A 115 0.97 7.32 7.96
N ALA A 116 1.31 6.60 9.00
CA ALA A 116 0.77 6.77 10.35
C ALA A 116 1.75 7.61 11.17
N LEU A 117 1.23 8.64 11.82
CA LEU A 117 1.92 9.34 12.88
C LEU A 117 1.48 8.69 14.21
N ILE A 118 2.42 8.08 14.89
CA ILE A 118 2.20 7.38 16.14
C ILE A 118 2.86 8.18 17.25
N CYS A 119 2.12 8.49 18.31
CA CYS A 119 2.62 9.23 19.45
C CYS A 119 2.26 8.53 20.76
N ARG A 120 2.99 8.81 21.83
CA ARG A 120 2.61 8.34 23.15
C ARG A 120 1.38 9.09 23.63
N LYS A 121 0.49 8.42 24.34
CA LYS A 121 -0.75 9.01 24.88
C LYS A 121 -0.51 10.26 25.73
N LYS A 122 0.65 10.36 26.39
CA LYS A 122 1.05 11.54 27.17
C LYS A 122 1.35 12.78 26.33
N ASP A 123 1.64 12.58 25.02
CA ASP A 123 2.04 13.65 24.09
C ASP A 123 0.88 14.10 23.18
N ASP A 124 -0.30 14.24 23.71
CA ASP A 124 -1.63 14.42 23.08
C ASP A 124 -1.73 15.62 22.09
N ARG A 125 -0.81 15.71 21.14
CA ARG A 125 -0.90 16.66 20.04
C ARG A 125 -1.48 15.98 18.82
N GLN A 126 -2.66 16.41 18.41
CA GLN A 126 -3.25 16.02 17.12
C GLN A 126 -2.50 16.70 15.94
N ILE A 127 -1.28 16.27 15.72
CA ILE A 127 -0.52 16.71 14.52
C ILE A 127 -0.94 15.79 13.38
N VAL A 128 -1.43 16.37 12.30
CA VAL A 128 -1.94 15.63 11.14
C VAL A 128 -1.09 15.91 9.90
N ASN A 129 -0.36 17.02 9.86
CA ASN A 129 0.50 17.36 8.74
C ASN A 129 1.97 17.28 9.13
N VAL A 130 2.76 16.51 8.37
CA VAL A 130 4.20 16.29 8.65
C VAL A 130 5.00 17.60 8.71
N MET A 131 4.56 18.66 8.02
CA MET A 131 5.19 19.97 8.08
C MET A 131 5.00 20.70 9.43
N GLU A 132 4.19 20.17 10.34
CA GLU A 132 4.01 20.67 11.71
C GLU A 132 4.96 20.01 12.71
N LEU A 133 5.59 18.89 12.34
CA LEU A 133 6.58 18.20 13.14
C LEU A 133 7.85 19.09 13.24
N GLN A 134 8.45 19.17 14.41
CA GLN A 134 9.64 19.98 14.63
C GLN A 134 10.84 19.17 15.09
N GLU A 135 10.66 18.30 16.09
CA GLU A 135 11.74 17.53 16.71
C GLU A 135 11.21 16.21 17.29
N ASN A 136 12.14 15.33 17.69
CA ASN A 136 11.84 14.07 18.40
C ASN A 136 10.97 13.08 17.62
N VAL A 137 11.21 12.97 16.32
CA VAL A 137 10.50 12.03 15.45
C VAL A 137 11.44 10.90 15.02
N ALA A 138 11.01 9.67 15.20
CA ALA A 138 11.63 8.52 14.56
C ALA A 138 10.98 8.29 13.20
N ILE A 139 11.78 8.19 12.15
CA ILE A 139 11.30 7.96 10.78
C ILE A 139 12.18 6.89 10.13
N PRO A 140 11.63 5.75 9.69
CA PRO A 140 12.35 4.76 8.88
C PRO A 140 12.53 5.30 7.45
N LEU A 141 13.25 6.42 7.33
CA LEU A 141 13.25 7.24 6.12
C LEU A 141 13.81 6.49 4.93
N ARG A 142 14.87 5.70 5.12
CA ARG A 142 15.57 5.03 4.02
C ARG A 142 14.68 4.02 3.29
N SER A 143 13.98 3.16 4.04
CA SER A 143 13.07 2.16 3.48
C SER A 143 11.77 2.77 2.94
N MET A 144 11.35 3.91 3.52
CA MET A 144 10.05 4.52 3.24
C MET A 144 10.10 5.72 2.30
N LEU A 145 11.29 6.17 1.91
CA LEU A 145 11.48 7.44 1.21
C LEU A 145 10.70 7.53 -0.11
N MET A 146 10.64 6.43 -0.87
CA MET A 146 9.88 6.39 -2.11
C MET A 146 8.38 6.58 -1.86
N TYR A 147 7.84 5.94 -0.84
CA TYR A 147 6.43 6.07 -0.47
C TYR A 147 6.11 7.48 0.00
N TYR A 148 6.97 8.09 0.82
CA TYR A 148 6.82 9.49 1.23
C TYR A 148 6.89 10.46 0.05
N TYR A 149 7.78 10.18 -0.92
CA TYR A 149 7.84 10.98 -2.15
C TYR A 149 6.55 10.87 -2.96
N ILE A 150 6.04 9.66 -3.18
CA ILE A 150 4.79 9.44 -3.93
C ILE A 150 3.61 10.09 -3.20
N GLN A 151 3.53 9.95 -1.88
CA GLN A 151 2.52 10.64 -1.06
C GLN A 151 2.60 12.16 -1.23
N ALA A 152 3.78 12.73 -1.09
CA ALA A 152 4.00 14.16 -1.26
C ALA A 152 3.68 14.61 -2.70
N LEU A 153 4.07 13.83 -3.71
CA LEU A 153 3.81 14.11 -5.11
C LEU A 153 2.31 14.12 -5.43
N CYS A 154 1.58 13.09 -5.00
CA CYS A 154 0.13 13.03 -5.19
C CYS A 154 -0.62 14.11 -4.41
N THR A 155 -0.10 14.50 -3.24
CA THR A 155 -0.71 15.54 -2.41
C THR A 155 -0.49 16.94 -2.99
N ASN A 156 0.71 17.24 -3.46
CA ASN A 156 1.10 18.60 -3.88
C ASN A 156 0.97 18.81 -5.38
N LEU A 157 0.95 17.75 -6.18
CA LEU A 157 0.96 17.76 -7.66
C LEU A 157 2.07 18.66 -8.23
N ASN A 158 3.18 18.77 -7.50
CA ASN A 158 4.32 19.63 -7.82
C ASN A 158 5.60 19.06 -7.21
N VAL A 159 6.58 18.74 -8.04
CA VAL A 159 7.83 18.09 -7.64
C VAL A 159 8.62 18.92 -6.62
N HIS A 160 8.76 20.23 -6.85
CA HIS A 160 9.53 21.08 -5.94
C HIS A 160 8.90 21.18 -4.54
N LYS A 161 7.57 21.23 -4.46
CA LYS A 161 6.86 21.20 -3.18
C LYS A 161 7.01 19.84 -2.50
N SER A 162 6.98 18.77 -3.28
CA SER A 162 7.17 17.40 -2.76
C SER A 162 8.59 17.24 -2.22
N LEU A 163 9.61 17.70 -2.92
CA LEU A 163 11.00 17.69 -2.45
C LEU A 163 11.18 18.55 -1.20
N LYS A 164 10.45 19.67 -1.05
CA LYS A 164 10.46 20.47 0.18
C LYS A 164 9.91 19.69 1.38
N VAL A 165 8.85 18.90 1.20
CA VAL A 165 8.33 18.00 2.23
C VAL A 165 9.37 16.97 2.61
N LEU A 166 9.98 16.31 1.62
CA LEU A 166 11.05 15.33 1.88
C LEU A 166 12.24 15.93 2.59
N ASN A 167 12.68 17.15 2.18
CA ASN A 167 13.77 17.83 2.87
C ASN A 167 13.44 18.06 4.34
N HIS A 168 12.21 18.47 4.64
CA HIS A 168 11.77 18.64 6.02
C HIS A 168 11.86 17.32 6.81
N LEU A 169 11.47 16.18 6.22
CA LEU A 169 11.61 14.86 6.87
C LEU A 169 13.09 14.50 7.11
N VAL A 170 13.97 14.81 6.17
CA VAL A 170 15.43 14.60 6.33
C VAL A 170 15.99 15.47 7.46
N ASP A 171 15.58 16.74 7.53
CA ASP A 171 16.01 17.67 8.57
C ASP A 171 15.52 17.21 9.96
N LEU A 172 14.30 16.66 10.08
CA LEU A 172 13.73 16.14 11.33
C LEU A 172 14.56 15.01 11.97
N ILE A 173 15.20 14.16 11.17
CA ILE A 173 16.03 13.06 11.68
C ILE A 173 17.48 13.46 11.91
N GLY A 174 17.85 14.75 11.78
CA GLY A 174 19.21 15.24 11.97
C GLY A 174 20.06 15.23 10.71
N GLY A 175 19.46 15.08 9.52
CA GLY A 175 20.14 15.19 8.24
C GLY A 175 20.97 13.96 7.84
N LYS A 176 21.92 14.17 6.95
CA LYS A 176 22.72 13.13 6.28
C LYS A 176 23.52 12.25 7.24
N GLU A 177 23.99 12.79 8.35
CA GLU A 177 24.82 12.07 9.32
C GLU A 177 24.02 10.96 10.03
N CYS A 178 22.75 11.19 10.31
CA CYS A 178 21.87 10.18 10.91
C CYS A 178 21.42 9.10 9.92
N LEU A 179 21.48 9.37 8.61
CA LEU A 179 21.16 8.39 7.57
C LEU A 179 22.34 7.49 7.18
N ALA A 180 23.58 7.95 7.45
CA ALA A 180 24.78 7.19 7.14
C ALA A 180 25.02 6.03 8.11
N ASP A 181 24.36 6.02 9.25
CA ASP A 181 24.41 4.89 10.18
C ASP A 181 23.59 3.74 9.61
N SER A 182 24.29 2.66 9.22
CA SER A 182 23.68 1.45 8.67
C SER A 182 22.75 0.73 9.65
N SER A 183 22.85 1.06 10.95
CA SER A 183 21.94 0.59 11.99
C SER A 183 20.56 1.22 11.88
N LEU A 184 20.40 2.33 11.18
CA LEU A 184 19.13 3.00 10.89
C LEU A 184 18.40 2.43 9.66
N ALA A 185 18.95 1.40 9.02
CA ALA A 185 18.26 0.66 7.98
C ALA A 185 17.17 -0.21 8.62
N ASP A 186 16.00 -0.01 8.15
CA ASP A 186 14.81 -0.86 8.13
C ASP A 186 13.86 -0.88 9.34
N TYR A 187 14.12 -0.77 10.54
CA TYR A 187 13.15 -0.74 11.66
C TYR A 187 13.69 -0.05 12.91
N ASP A 188 14.83 0.58 12.81
CA ASP A 188 15.49 1.18 13.96
C ASP A 188 14.73 2.40 14.52
N GLY A 189 13.86 3.00 13.70
CA GLY A 189 12.90 3.99 14.18
C GLY A 189 12.01 3.46 15.31
N SER A 190 11.53 2.21 15.21
CA SER A 190 10.72 1.58 16.25
C SER A 190 11.52 1.33 17.54
N ASN A 191 12.81 1.00 17.43
CA ASN A 191 13.70 0.85 18.59
C ASN A 191 13.89 2.17 19.34
N ARG A 192 14.11 3.30 18.65
CA ARG A 192 14.20 4.63 19.28
C ARG A 192 12.89 5.01 19.96
N PHE A 193 11.76 4.75 19.31
CA PHE A 193 10.44 4.98 19.90
C PHE A 193 10.22 4.10 21.14
N ASN A 194 10.58 2.81 21.09
CA ASN A 194 10.48 1.88 22.20
C ASN A 194 11.37 2.26 23.42
N ARG A 195 12.54 2.89 23.16
CA ARG A 195 13.43 3.41 24.21
C ARG A 195 13.04 4.79 24.75
N GLU A 196 11.93 5.34 24.26
CA GLU A 196 11.44 6.69 24.64
C GLU A 196 12.40 7.82 24.26
N GLU A 197 13.28 7.61 23.27
CA GLU A 197 14.20 8.62 22.75
C GLU A 197 13.49 9.65 21.85
N CYS A 198 12.27 9.34 21.39
CA CYS A 198 11.44 10.21 20.57
C CYS A 198 9.97 10.12 20.98
N SER A 199 9.26 11.24 20.85
CA SER A 199 7.84 11.35 21.18
C SER A 199 6.94 10.87 20.05
N TYR A 200 7.42 10.89 18.83
CA TYR A 200 6.66 10.54 17.63
C TYR A 200 7.41 9.50 16.81
N PHE A 201 6.61 8.66 16.17
CA PHE A 201 7.07 7.76 15.12
C PHE A 201 6.24 8.02 13.85
N LEU A 202 6.89 8.29 12.74
CA LEU A 202 6.25 8.40 11.43
C LEU A 202 6.63 7.18 10.60
N GLY A 203 5.65 6.32 10.31
CA GLY A 203 5.84 5.10 9.53
C GLY A 203 4.52 4.61 8.96
N PHE A 204 4.37 3.32 8.82
CA PHE A 204 3.10 2.69 8.48
C PHE A 204 2.49 1.98 9.70
N THR A 205 1.20 1.63 9.61
CA THR A 205 0.52 0.92 10.71
C THR A 205 1.17 -0.41 11.03
N GLU A 206 1.77 -1.08 10.06
CA GLU A 206 2.51 -2.34 10.23
C GLU A 206 3.68 -2.24 11.21
N SER A 207 4.22 -1.05 11.41
CA SER A 207 5.28 -0.81 12.41
C SER A 207 4.81 -1.01 13.85
N ILE A 208 3.48 -1.00 14.08
CA ILE A 208 2.89 -1.19 15.42
C ILE A 208 3.27 -2.56 16.00
N ARG A 209 3.40 -3.59 15.18
CA ARG A 209 3.82 -4.95 15.62
C ARG A 209 5.16 -4.97 16.34
N ASP A 210 6.02 -3.98 16.11
CA ASP A 210 7.34 -3.88 16.69
C ASP A 210 7.37 -3.05 17.99
N PHE A 211 6.23 -2.46 18.39
CA PHE A 211 6.14 -1.66 19.60
C PHE A 211 5.93 -2.52 20.84
N LYS A 212 6.61 -2.16 21.91
CA LYS A 212 6.62 -2.94 23.16
C LYS A 212 5.55 -2.52 24.19
N LYS A 213 4.88 -1.39 23.96
CA LYS A 213 3.91 -0.79 24.89
C LYS A 213 2.65 -0.39 24.15
N ASP A 214 1.51 -0.54 24.78
CA ASP A 214 0.17 -0.25 24.23
C ASP A 214 -0.32 1.18 24.56
N ASP A 215 0.55 2.07 25.03
CA ASP A 215 0.21 3.42 25.44
C ASP A 215 0.48 4.47 24.34
N TYR A 216 0.08 4.18 23.13
CA TYR A 216 0.24 5.06 21.98
C TYR A 216 -1.11 5.42 21.34
N MET A 217 -1.10 6.51 20.61
CA MET A 217 -2.17 6.95 19.71
C MET A 217 -1.67 6.97 18.29
N VAL A 218 -2.57 6.71 17.36
CA VAL A 218 -2.28 6.67 15.92
C VAL A 218 -3.14 7.71 15.22
N THR A 219 -2.56 8.47 14.32
CA THR A 219 -3.30 9.27 13.35
C THR A 219 -2.64 9.13 11.98
N PHE A 220 -3.39 9.44 10.91
CA PHE A 220 -2.82 9.37 9.56
C PHE A 220 -2.20 10.71 9.16
N ALA A 221 -0.98 10.67 8.67
CA ALA A 221 -0.21 11.85 8.32
C ALA A 221 -0.58 12.39 6.94
N ASN A 222 -0.53 13.71 6.78
CA ASN A 222 -0.66 14.40 5.52
C ASN A 222 0.70 14.96 5.08
N PHE A 223 0.99 14.89 3.78
CA PHE A 223 2.27 15.28 3.16
C PHE A 223 2.12 16.56 2.33
N SER A 224 1.23 17.47 2.73
CA SER A 224 1.07 18.75 2.06
C SER A 224 2.15 19.74 2.50
N GLU A 225 2.74 20.44 1.54
CA GLU A 225 3.60 21.60 1.82
C GLU A 225 2.83 22.72 2.56
N LYS A 226 1.51 22.76 2.40
CA LYS A 226 0.63 23.68 3.12
C LYS A 226 0.17 23.06 4.44
N LYS A 227 0.64 23.62 5.57
CA LYS A 227 0.28 23.15 6.93
C LYS A 227 -1.24 23.11 7.21
N THR A 228 -2.04 23.92 6.48
CA THR A 228 -3.50 23.95 6.64
C THR A 228 -4.22 22.76 6.02
N HIS A 229 -3.56 22.02 5.13
CA HIS A 229 -4.12 20.80 4.55
C HIS A 229 -3.89 19.64 5.52
N ARG A 230 -4.98 19.06 6.03
CA ARG A 230 -4.94 17.99 7.04
C ARG A 230 -5.63 16.70 6.60
N ARG A 231 -6.17 16.66 5.37
CA ARG A 231 -6.82 15.45 4.85
C ARG A 231 -5.78 14.36 4.58
N PRO A 232 -5.84 13.21 5.25
CA PRO A 232 -4.97 12.09 4.95
C PRO A 232 -5.32 11.47 3.61
N LEU A 233 -4.30 11.01 2.89
CA LEU A 233 -4.44 10.31 1.63
C LEU A 233 -3.88 8.89 1.77
N PHE A 234 -4.63 7.93 1.26
CA PHE A 234 -4.31 6.52 1.36
C PHE A 234 -3.83 5.96 0.03
N PHE A 235 -2.79 5.17 0.06
CA PHE A 235 -2.54 4.14 -0.94
C PHE A 235 -3.66 3.11 -0.85
N VAL A 236 -4.08 2.61 -1.99
CA VAL A 236 -5.06 1.53 -2.07
C VAL A 236 -4.52 0.47 -3.00
N ASP A 237 -4.31 -0.72 -2.49
CA ASP A 237 -3.96 -1.84 -3.33
C ASP A 237 -5.19 -2.35 -4.04
N PHE A 238 -5.13 -2.36 -5.36
CA PHE A 238 -6.18 -2.90 -6.23
C PHE A 238 -5.70 -4.18 -6.89
N VAL A 239 -6.65 -5.09 -7.14
CA VAL A 239 -6.48 -6.17 -8.08
C VAL A 239 -7.38 -5.95 -9.30
N SER A 240 -6.87 -6.22 -10.49
CA SER A 240 -7.55 -6.00 -11.77
C SER A 240 -7.37 -7.17 -12.70
N LEU A 241 -8.29 -7.30 -13.65
CA LEU A 241 -8.10 -8.17 -14.81
C LEU A 241 -7.10 -7.55 -15.78
N GLY A 242 -6.16 -8.35 -16.26
CA GLY A 242 -5.31 -7.99 -17.38
C GLY A 242 -6.13 -7.85 -18.67
N LYS A 243 -5.67 -7.01 -19.60
CA LYS A 243 -6.38 -6.73 -20.86
C LYS A 243 -6.64 -7.97 -21.69
N ASN A 244 -5.66 -8.86 -21.74
CA ASN A 244 -5.62 -10.00 -22.66
C ASN A 244 -6.08 -11.32 -22.00
N VAL A 245 -6.77 -11.27 -20.83
CA VAL A 245 -7.26 -12.49 -20.18
C VAL A 245 -8.09 -13.32 -21.15
N PRO A 246 -7.68 -14.56 -21.46
CA PRO A 246 -8.44 -15.45 -22.33
C PRO A 246 -9.79 -15.84 -21.69
N ASP A 247 -10.81 -16.07 -22.52
CA ASP A 247 -12.13 -16.38 -22.00
C ASP A 247 -12.17 -17.68 -21.18
N GLU A 248 -11.31 -18.64 -21.49
CA GLU A 248 -11.18 -19.90 -20.73
C GLU A 248 -10.55 -19.73 -19.33
N LYS A 249 -9.93 -18.57 -19.05
CA LYS A 249 -9.37 -18.24 -17.73
C LYS A 249 -10.21 -17.21 -16.97
N LEU A 250 -11.12 -16.53 -17.67
CA LEU A 250 -11.81 -15.37 -17.12
C LEU A 250 -12.55 -15.70 -15.83
N GLN A 251 -13.29 -16.82 -15.79
CA GLN A 251 -14.04 -17.20 -14.60
C GLN A 251 -13.09 -17.50 -13.42
N ASP A 252 -12.03 -18.27 -13.65
CA ASP A 252 -11.02 -18.57 -12.63
C ASP A 252 -10.37 -17.28 -12.07
N CYS A 253 -10.13 -16.28 -12.92
CA CYS A 253 -9.62 -14.97 -12.48
C CYS A 253 -10.64 -14.20 -11.63
N LEU A 254 -11.92 -14.23 -11.99
CA LEU A 254 -12.99 -13.59 -11.20
C LEU A 254 -13.14 -14.26 -9.84
N ASP A 255 -13.11 -15.59 -9.79
CA ASP A 255 -13.21 -16.36 -8.55
C ASP A 255 -12.01 -16.10 -7.63
N LEU A 256 -10.79 -15.94 -8.20
CA LEU A 256 -9.62 -15.49 -7.43
C LEU A 256 -9.81 -14.10 -6.85
N MET A 257 -10.35 -13.16 -7.63
CA MET A 257 -10.64 -11.80 -7.13
C MET A 257 -11.68 -11.84 -6.01
N GLU A 258 -12.71 -12.67 -6.12
CA GLU A 258 -13.72 -12.87 -5.06
C GLU A 258 -13.11 -13.45 -3.78
N ILE A 259 -12.19 -14.41 -3.90
CA ILE A 259 -11.42 -14.92 -2.76
C ILE A 259 -10.62 -13.79 -2.11
N MET A 260 -9.90 -12.98 -2.90
CA MET A 260 -9.04 -11.90 -2.40
C MET A 260 -9.79 -10.83 -1.61
N ILE A 261 -11.06 -10.61 -1.91
CA ILE A 261 -11.93 -9.67 -1.18
C ILE A 261 -12.83 -10.35 -0.14
N SER A 262 -12.75 -11.66 0.02
CA SER A 262 -13.54 -12.34 1.04
C SER A 262 -13.05 -11.97 2.44
N GLY A 263 -13.98 -11.65 3.34
CA GLY A 263 -13.63 -11.22 4.70
C GLY A 263 -12.75 -12.23 5.45
N GLN A 264 -12.92 -13.52 5.20
CA GLN A 264 -12.09 -14.54 5.85
C GLN A 264 -10.65 -14.56 5.30
N TYR A 265 -10.46 -14.44 3.98
CA TYR A 265 -9.11 -14.37 3.40
C TYR A 265 -8.38 -13.12 3.87
N VAL A 266 -9.06 -11.97 3.82
CA VAL A 266 -8.51 -10.68 4.27
C VAL A 266 -8.13 -10.73 5.76
N TYR A 267 -8.98 -11.36 6.60
CA TYR A 267 -8.66 -11.57 8.01
C TYR A 267 -7.38 -12.42 8.20
N ASP A 268 -7.26 -13.52 7.45
CA ASP A 268 -6.10 -14.40 7.55
C ASP A 268 -4.81 -13.71 7.09
N VAL A 269 -4.88 -12.84 6.09
CA VAL A 269 -3.74 -11.99 5.67
C VAL A 269 -3.37 -11.00 6.76
N CYS A 270 -4.36 -10.39 7.43
CA CYS A 270 -4.11 -9.47 8.54
C CYS A 270 -3.60 -10.15 9.82
N THR A 271 -3.77 -11.47 9.94
CA THR A 271 -3.40 -12.27 11.12
C THR A 271 -2.42 -13.39 10.78
N LEU A 272 -1.42 -13.09 9.98
CA LEU A 272 -0.48 -14.08 9.48
C LEU A 272 0.20 -14.87 10.60
N ASP A 273 0.15 -16.21 10.52
CA ASP A 273 0.68 -17.14 11.53
C ASP A 273 0.16 -16.84 12.97
N GLY A 274 -1.08 -16.37 13.07
CA GLY A 274 -1.73 -16.02 14.34
C GLY A 274 -1.21 -14.70 14.97
N ARG A 275 -0.44 -13.91 14.20
CA ARG A 275 0.06 -12.60 14.64
C ARG A 275 -0.55 -11.48 13.83
N LEU A 276 -1.07 -10.47 14.50
CA LEU A 276 -1.55 -9.26 13.84
C LEU A 276 -0.43 -8.59 13.05
N GLN A 277 -0.73 -8.28 11.79
CA GLN A 277 0.21 -7.58 10.89
C GLN A 277 -0.03 -6.07 10.87
N TYR A 278 -1.09 -5.59 11.51
CA TYR A 278 -1.55 -4.20 11.52
C TYR A 278 -1.78 -3.62 10.12
N LEU A 279 -2.06 -4.50 9.15
CA LEU A 279 -2.54 -4.12 7.83
C LEU A 279 -3.95 -3.53 7.94
N LEU A 280 -4.28 -2.62 7.04
CA LEU A 280 -5.59 -1.99 6.97
C LEU A 280 -6.40 -2.62 5.83
N PRO A 281 -7.39 -3.49 6.12
CA PRO A 281 -8.24 -4.06 5.08
C PRO A 281 -9.10 -2.99 4.41
N ALA A 282 -9.37 -3.16 3.11
CA ALA A 282 -10.38 -2.35 2.43
C ALA A 282 -11.81 -2.74 2.86
N ASN A 283 -11.99 -3.96 3.37
CA ASN A 283 -13.25 -4.52 3.85
C ASN A 283 -13.59 -4.04 5.26
N ARG A 284 -14.72 -3.38 5.42
CA ARG A 284 -15.21 -2.82 6.70
C ARG A 284 -15.55 -3.91 7.72
N SER A 285 -16.18 -5.00 7.27
CA SER A 285 -16.65 -6.10 8.14
C SER A 285 -15.52 -6.88 8.83
N VAL A 286 -14.27 -6.74 8.36
CA VAL A 286 -13.11 -7.42 8.96
C VAL A 286 -12.64 -6.74 10.25
N PHE A 287 -12.83 -5.41 10.37
CA PHE A 287 -12.35 -4.63 11.51
C PHE A 287 -12.88 -5.09 12.87
N PRO A 288 -14.19 -5.38 13.06
CA PRO A 288 -14.68 -5.89 14.35
C PRO A 288 -13.94 -7.14 14.80
N LYS A 289 -13.68 -8.08 13.89
CA LYS A 289 -12.98 -9.33 14.19
C LYS A 289 -11.50 -9.10 14.54
N LEU A 290 -10.82 -8.17 13.84
CA LEU A 290 -9.46 -7.77 14.18
C LEU A 290 -9.40 -7.07 15.54
N ALA A 291 -10.42 -6.27 15.87
CA ALA A 291 -10.51 -5.56 17.12
C ALA A 291 -10.72 -6.47 18.34
N GLU A 292 -11.20 -7.70 18.17
CA GLU A 292 -11.21 -8.73 19.22
C GLU A 292 -9.79 -9.12 19.65
N SER A 293 -8.84 -9.06 18.72
CA SER A 293 -7.42 -9.36 18.98
C SER A 293 -6.62 -8.15 19.47
N ASP A 294 -6.94 -6.94 18.96
CA ASP A 294 -6.34 -5.68 19.40
C ASP A 294 -7.34 -4.53 19.24
N PRO A 295 -7.75 -3.88 20.38
CA PRO A 295 -8.70 -2.75 20.36
C PRO A 295 -8.30 -1.57 19.47
N ILE A 296 -7.03 -1.45 19.06
CA ILE A 296 -6.58 -0.39 18.16
C ILE A 296 -7.35 -0.41 16.83
N TYR A 297 -7.81 -1.56 16.39
CA TYR A 297 -8.58 -1.67 15.15
C TYR A 297 -9.96 -0.98 15.23
N PHE A 298 -10.57 -0.87 16.40
CA PHE A 298 -11.77 -0.01 16.56
C PHE A 298 -11.44 1.46 16.33
N TYR A 299 -10.30 1.90 16.85
CA TYR A 299 -9.86 3.27 16.67
C TYR A 299 -9.50 3.57 15.21
N LEU A 300 -8.72 2.69 14.59
CA LEU A 300 -8.36 2.79 13.16
C LEU A 300 -9.61 2.78 12.27
N PHE A 301 -10.58 1.91 12.56
CA PHE A 301 -11.86 1.87 11.86
C PHE A 301 -12.60 3.21 11.95
N GLY A 302 -12.68 3.80 13.15
CA GLY A 302 -13.29 5.11 13.35
C GLY A 302 -12.62 6.21 12.53
N LEU A 303 -11.28 6.21 12.42
CA LEU A 303 -10.54 7.13 11.57
C LEU A 303 -10.86 6.94 10.09
N LEU A 304 -11.01 5.69 9.63
CA LEU A 304 -11.33 5.37 8.24
C LEU A 304 -12.79 5.69 7.87
N GLU A 305 -13.73 5.55 8.81
CA GLU A 305 -15.15 5.90 8.64
C GLU A 305 -15.44 7.41 8.64
N SER A 306 -14.54 8.23 9.16
CA SER A 306 -14.77 9.68 9.36
C SER A 306 -15.10 10.47 8.08
N GLY A 307 -14.97 9.86 6.90
CA GLY A 307 -15.35 10.46 5.60
C GLY A 307 -14.41 11.56 5.09
N GLU A 308 -13.44 11.98 5.89
CA GLU A 308 -12.46 13.00 5.49
C GLU A 308 -11.27 12.43 4.71
N ASN A 309 -11.22 11.11 4.56
CA ASN A 309 -10.13 10.40 3.90
C ASN A 309 -10.17 10.56 2.37
N GLY A 310 -9.02 10.39 1.75
CA GLY A 310 -8.88 10.39 0.31
C GLY A 310 -7.95 9.30 -0.19
N VAL A 311 -8.04 8.99 -1.47
CA VAL A 311 -7.16 8.03 -2.13
C VAL A 311 -6.05 8.79 -2.83
N LEU A 312 -4.82 8.34 -2.64
CA LEU A 312 -3.68 8.77 -3.43
C LEU A 312 -3.92 8.35 -4.88
N ARG A 313 -3.85 9.31 -5.76
CA ARG A 313 -4.06 9.09 -7.18
C ARG A 313 -3.24 10.08 -7.98
N TYR A 314 -2.55 9.57 -8.97
CA TYR A 314 -1.91 10.38 -9.99
C TYR A 314 -2.74 10.34 -11.29
N GLY A 315 -2.40 11.18 -12.25
CA GLY A 315 -3.07 11.20 -13.54
C GLY A 315 -2.58 10.11 -14.50
N MET A 316 -3.10 10.11 -15.72
CA MET A 316 -2.72 9.19 -16.80
C MET A 316 -1.22 9.25 -17.16
N ARG A 317 -0.57 10.36 -16.86
CA ARG A 317 0.84 10.63 -17.16
C ARG A 317 1.79 10.25 -16.04
N PHE A 318 1.39 9.37 -15.11
CA PHE A 318 2.24 9.00 -13.97
C PHE A 318 3.66 8.58 -14.40
N TYR A 319 3.76 7.64 -15.34
CA TYR A 319 5.06 7.11 -15.75
C TYR A 319 5.94 8.16 -16.46
N GLU A 320 5.35 8.96 -17.36
CA GLU A 320 6.06 10.02 -18.08
C GLU A 320 6.53 11.14 -17.14
N ASP A 321 5.69 11.53 -16.20
CA ASP A 321 6.01 12.58 -15.24
C ASP A 321 7.00 12.07 -14.19
N PHE A 322 6.84 10.83 -13.72
CA PHE A 322 7.78 10.18 -12.81
C PHE A 322 9.16 10.06 -13.46
N ASP A 323 9.25 9.59 -14.68
CA ASP A 323 10.49 9.44 -15.47
C ASP A 323 11.19 10.79 -15.68
N ARG A 324 10.42 11.84 -16.00
CA ARG A 324 10.94 13.20 -16.17
C ARG A 324 11.56 13.76 -14.89
N HIS A 325 11.04 13.40 -13.74
CA HIS A 325 11.43 13.97 -12.48
C HIS A 325 12.35 13.07 -11.64
N LYS A 326 12.57 11.82 -12.05
CA LYS A 326 13.43 10.88 -11.31
C LYS A 326 14.84 11.40 -11.08
N ASP A 327 15.43 12.11 -12.07
CA ASP A 327 16.77 12.65 -11.94
C ASP A 327 16.87 13.78 -10.88
N LEU A 328 15.79 14.55 -10.72
CA LEU A 328 15.69 15.54 -9.65
C LEU A 328 15.61 14.86 -8.28
N LEU A 329 14.78 13.83 -8.18
CA LEU A 329 14.68 13.02 -6.97
C LEU A 329 16.03 12.36 -6.65
N PHE A 330 16.68 11.76 -7.62
CA PHE A 330 17.98 11.09 -7.41
C PHE A 330 19.09 12.04 -6.98
N ARG A 331 19.18 13.22 -7.59
CA ARG A 331 20.10 14.26 -7.12
C ARG A 331 19.81 14.65 -5.68
N PHE A 332 18.54 14.90 -5.36
CA PHE A 332 18.14 15.20 -3.99
C PHE A 332 18.53 14.07 -3.03
N LEU A 333 18.28 12.81 -3.38
CA LEU A 333 18.62 11.65 -2.56
C LEU A 333 20.11 11.47 -2.40
N SER A 334 20.89 11.63 -3.48
CA SER A 334 22.35 11.58 -3.44
C SER A 334 22.92 12.67 -2.55
N ASP A 335 22.45 13.91 -2.71
CA ASP A 335 23.00 15.06 -2.01
C ASP A 335 22.61 15.12 -0.53
N LYS A 336 21.34 14.76 -0.23
CA LYS A 336 20.77 14.88 1.12
C LYS A 336 20.82 13.60 1.93
N VAL A 337 20.76 12.46 1.28
CA VAL A 337 20.63 11.14 1.93
C VAL A 337 21.86 10.26 1.69
N GLY A 338 22.68 10.57 0.67
CA GLY A 338 23.85 9.75 0.30
C GLY A 338 23.46 8.36 -0.24
N TRP A 339 22.27 8.22 -0.78
CA TRP A 339 21.72 6.93 -1.22
C TRP A 339 20.98 7.04 -2.54
N ASN A 340 21.12 6.01 -3.37
CA ASN A 340 20.35 5.86 -4.60
C ASN A 340 19.48 4.58 -4.48
N PRO A 341 18.15 4.71 -4.35
CA PRO A 341 17.25 3.57 -4.17
C PRO A 341 17.18 2.62 -5.38
N TRP A 342 17.84 2.98 -6.48
CA TRP A 342 17.78 2.24 -7.74
C TRP A 342 19.10 1.58 -8.13
N GLN A 343 20.11 1.66 -7.28
CA GLN A 343 21.42 1.03 -7.51
C GLN A 343 21.56 -0.37 -6.90
N ASN A 344 20.48 -0.90 -6.30
CA ASN A 344 20.43 -2.29 -5.81
C ASN A 344 19.44 -3.10 -6.60
#